data_5e1a5c29601d5bc787d15f25f9e236ae
#
_entry.id   5e1a5c29601d5bc787d15f25f9e236ae
#
_cell.length_a   1.000
_cell.length_b   1.000
_cell.length_c   1.000
_cell.angle_alpha   90.00
_cell.angle_beta   90.00
_cell.angle_gamma   90.00
#
_symmetry.space_group_name_H-M   'P 1'
#
loop_
_entity.id
_entity.type
_entity.pdbx_description
1 polymer ?
#
loop_
_entity_poly.entity_id
_entity_poly.type
_entity_poly.pdbx_seq_one_letter_code
_entity_poly.pdbx_strand_id
1 'polypeptide(L)'
;MSDPNGDDRRRGDGPGAGDEPPTDDGPINRPESASADIDSGTGVGDGERPGGHDPRDESTQVASEERRRKTSVVSLLVAVLGAWVALSVLVFQSGGAPASNDVLVGLAVALAAGYNYYRVTNDIPLSPAIASLVALLGIWLIVSAALLGMTGGLFWSTLVTGLLIAGLAGYNAYEAREARTVATDSGTGI
;
A
#
# COMPACT_ATOMS: atom_id res chain seq x y z
N MET A 1 -48.17 10.82 -15.53
CA MET A 1 -48.33 12.15 -14.96
C MET A 1 -46.98 12.81 -15.06
N SER A 2 -46.63 13.22 -16.24
CA SER A 2 -46.47 14.60 -16.74
C SER A 2 -45.10 15.17 -16.36
N ASP A 3 -44.22 15.10 -17.32
CA ASP A 3 -43.20 16.07 -17.67
C ASP A 3 -43.77 17.51 -17.67
N PRO A 4 -43.03 18.59 -17.51
CA PRO A 4 -42.30 19.09 -18.64
C PRO A 4 -41.08 19.99 -18.38
N ASN A 5 -40.19 20.03 -19.40
CA ASN A 5 -39.61 21.24 -20.00
C ASN A 5 -38.51 22.03 -19.32
N GLY A 6 -37.49 22.28 -20.16
CA GLY A 6 -36.75 23.51 -20.22
C GLY A 6 -35.57 23.49 -21.19
N ASP A 7 -35.88 23.52 -22.48
CA ASP A 7 -35.00 24.04 -23.53
C ASP A 7 -34.60 25.50 -23.22
N ASP A 8 -33.32 25.83 -23.30
CA ASP A 8 -32.89 27.17 -23.65
C ASP A 8 -31.59 27.14 -24.47
N ARG A 9 -31.80 27.12 -25.75
CA ARG A 9 -30.85 27.52 -26.79
C ARG A 9 -30.62 29.01 -26.70
N ARG A 10 -29.40 29.46 -26.50
CA ARG A 10 -28.98 30.79 -26.95
C ARG A 10 -27.83 30.69 -27.93
N ARG A 11 -28.24 30.74 -29.16
CA ARG A 11 -27.50 31.12 -30.35
C ARG A 11 -27.12 32.60 -30.21
N GLY A 12 -25.86 32.93 -30.42
CA GLY A 12 -25.38 34.30 -30.51
C GLY A 12 -24.40 34.41 -31.67
N ASP A 13 -24.95 34.64 -32.87
CA ASP A 13 -24.21 35.08 -34.04
C ASP A 13 -23.71 36.52 -33.83
N GLY A 14 -22.44 36.79 -34.22
CA GLY A 14 -21.94 38.13 -34.39
C GLY A 14 -20.67 38.13 -35.19
N PRO A 15 -20.69 38.62 -36.45
CA PRO A 15 -19.48 38.80 -37.24
C PRO A 15 -18.84 40.15 -36.94
N GLY A 16 -17.57 40.16 -36.61
CA GLY A 16 -16.76 41.37 -36.49
C GLY A 16 -15.51 41.22 -37.34
N ALA A 17 -15.55 41.71 -38.56
CA ALA A 17 -14.39 41.99 -39.37
C ALA A 17 -13.66 43.21 -38.82
N GLY A 18 -12.34 43.22 -38.84
CA GLY A 18 -11.59 44.45 -38.60
C GLY A 18 -10.15 44.25 -38.25
N ASP A 19 -9.31 44.56 -39.22
CA ASP A 19 -7.98 45.16 -39.14
C ASP A 19 -6.81 44.27 -38.65
N GLU A 20 -6.15 43.71 -39.65
CA GLU A 20 -4.76 43.32 -39.57
C GLU A 20 -3.88 44.61 -39.53
N PRO A 21 -3.00 44.78 -38.53
CA PRO A 21 -1.92 45.74 -38.63
C PRO A 21 -0.75 45.15 -39.41
N PRO A 22 0.06 45.98 -40.10
CA PRO A 22 1.04 45.54 -41.04
C PRO A 22 2.20 44.81 -40.37
N THR A 23 2.62 43.73 -41.02
CA THR A 23 3.85 42.95 -40.74
C THR A 23 5.07 43.84 -40.96
N ASP A 24 5.72 44.22 -39.89
CA ASP A 24 7.08 44.80 -39.92
C ASP A 24 8.09 43.68 -39.86
N ASP A 25 8.57 43.25 -41.03
CA ASP A 25 9.65 42.31 -41.22
C ASP A 25 11.01 42.96 -40.89
N GLY A 26 11.28 43.21 -39.59
CA GLY A 26 12.60 43.54 -39.11
C GLY A 26 13.29 42.29 -38.49
N PRO A 27 14.53 42.00 -38.86
CA PRO A 27 15.29 40.93 -38.19
C PRO A 27 15.60 41.38 -36.75
N ILE A 28 14.73 40.94 -35.83
CA ILE A 28 15.01 41.10 -34.41
C ILE A 28 16.14 40.14 -34.07
N ASN A 29 17.36 40.69 -34.03
CA ASN A 29 18.52 40.09 -33.41
C ASN A 29 18.18 39.94 -31.91
N ARG A 30 17.49 38.85 -31.54
CA ARG A 30 17.39 38.43 -30.14
C ARG A 30 18.80 38.04 -29.73
N PRO A 31 19.40 38.67 -28.72
CA PRO A 31 20.56 38.08 -28.10
C PRO A 31 20.15 36.71 -27.60
N GLU A 32 20.84 35.66 -28.01
CA GLU A 32 20.80 34.37 -27.36
C GLU A 32 21.06 34.65 -25.89
N SER A 33 19.96 34.79 -25.13
CA SER A 33 20.04 34.67 -23.70
C SER A 33 20.57 33.27 -23.48
N ALA A 34 21.86 33.21 -23.17
CA ALA A 34 22.46 32.01 -22.57
C ALA A 34 21.51 31.59 -21.46
N SER A 35 20.73 30.57 -21.75
CA SER A 35 20.02 29.82 -20.72
C SER A 35 21.13 29.30 -19.85
N ALA A 36 21.40 30.01 -18.76
CA ALA A 36 22.17 29.44 -17.69
C ALA A 36 21.35 28.22 -17.28
N ASP A 37 21.80 27.03 -17.66
CA ASP A 37 21.32 25.78 -17.12
C ASP A 37 21.55 25.85 -15.61
N ILE A 38 20.54 26.40 -14.93
CA ILE A 38 20.45 26.29 -13.48
C ILE A 38 20.02 24.85 -13.28
N ASP A 39 21.02 23.97 -13.21
CA ASP A 39 20.86 22.64 -12.66
C ASP A 39 20.39 22.82 -11.22
N SER A 40 19.09 22.91 -11.05
CA SER A 40 18.44 23.11 -9.74
C SER A 40 18.54 21.87 -8.86
N GLY A 41 19.19 20.80 -9.31
CA GLY A 41 19.36 19.57 -8.54
C GLY A 41 18.03 18.89 -8.12
N THR A 42 16.90 19.43 -8.57
CA THR A 42 15.56 18.90 -8.20
C THR A 42 15.03 17.88 -9.21
N GLY A 43 15.77 17.61 -10.29
CA GLY A 43 15.39 16.56 -11.27
C GLY A 43 14.09 16.81 -12.03
N VAL A 44 13.57 18.06 -11.99
CA VAL A 44 12.37 18.47 -12.71
C VAL A 44 12.79 19.30 -13.91
N GLY A 45 13.05 18.68 -15.05
CA GLY A 45 13.34 19.42 -16.27
C GLY A 45 14.26 18.74 -17.27
N ASP A 46 14.71 17.54 -17.00
CA ASP A 46 15.49 16.80 -17.97
C ASP A 46 14.56 16.22 -19.02
N GLY A 47 14.45 16.97 -20.12
CA GLY A 47 13.88 16.40 -21.34
C GLY A 47 14.53 15.05 -21.59
N GLU A 48 13.71 14.03 -21.79
CA GLU A 48 14.07 12.64 -22.06
C GLU A 48 15.28 12.59 -23.01
N ARG A 49 16.46 12.40 -22.45
CA ARG A 49 17.62 12.00 -23.24
C ARG A 49 17.41 10.55 -23.61
N PRO A 50 17.26 10.20 -24.91
CA PRO A 50 17.13 8.81 -25.32
C PRO A 50 18.38 8.05 -24.89
N GLY A 51 18.29 7.27 -23.82
CA GLY A 51 19.37 6.39 -23.35
C GLY A 51 20.00 6.75 -21.99
N GLY A 52 19.57 7.79 -21.28
CA GLY A 52 20.04 8.08 -19.94
C GLY A 52 19.18 7.33 -18.89
N HIS A 53 19.66 6.19 -18.39
CA HIS A 53 19.16 5.61 -17.16
C HIS A 53 19.52 6.59 -16.03
N ASP A 54 18.49 7.18 -15.38
CA ASP A 54 18.71 7.99 -14.19
C ASP A 54 19.05 7.04 -13.02
N PRO A 55 20.26 7.18 -12.41
CA PRO A 55 20.65 6.34 -11.27
C PRO A 55 19.68 6.43 -10.09
N ARG A 56 18.84 7.47 -10.04
CA ARG A 56 17.80 7.65 -9.02
C ARG A 56 16.63 6.68 -9.25
N ASP A 57 16.26 6.41 -10.50
CA ASP A 57 15.20 5.46 -10.84
C ASP A 57 15.60 4.04 -10.47
N GLU A 58 16.86 3.65 -10.71
CA GLU A 58 17.36 2.33 -10.29
C GLU A 58 17.36 2.17 -8.77
N SER A 59 17.80 3.17 -8.02
CA SER A 59 17.82 3.11 -6.55
C SER A 59 16.42 3.03 -5.95
N THR A 60 15.46 3.73 -6.55
CA THR A 60 14.05 3.71 -6.13
C THR A 60 13.40 2.37 -6.46
N GLN A 61 13.70 1.79 -7.62
CA GLN A 61 13.20 0.47 -8.02
C GLN A 61 13.74 -0.64 -7.12
N VAL A 62 15.06 -0.65 -6.88
CA VAL A 62 15.69 -1.63 -5.98
C VAL A 62 15.12 -1.55 -4.56
N ALA A 63 14.94 -0.34 -4.03
CA ALA A 63 14.36 -0.14 -2.69
C ALA A 63 12.89 -0.64 -2.62
N SER A 64 12.11 -0.43 -3.68
CA SER A 64 10.71 -0.89 -3.75
C SER A 64 10.60 -2.41 -3.85
N GLU A 65 11.47 -3.06 -4.63
CA GLU A 65 11.53 -4.52 -4.75
C GLU A 65 11.98 -5.17 -3.44
N GLU A 66 12.97 -4.62 -2.76
CA GLU A 66 13.44 -5.13 -1.48
C GLU A 66 12.37 -5.01 -0.40
N ARG A 67 11.69 -3.88 -0.30
CA ARG A 67 10.56 -3.68 0.61
C ARG A 67 9.45 -4.70 0.35
N ARG A 68 9.10 -4.90 -0.92
CA ARG A 68 8.07 -5.85 -1.34
C ARG A 68 8.43 -7.29 -0.97
N ARG A 69 9.68 -7.69 -1.20
CA ARG A 69 10.18 -9.01 -0.81
C ARG A 69 10.11 -9.23 0.70
N LYS A 70 10.51 -8.25 1.51
CA LYS A 70 10.41 -8.30 2.97
C LYS A 70 8.96 -8.47 3.43
N THR A 71 8.04 -7.68 2.90
CA THR A 71 6.61 -7.74 3.25
C THR A 71 5.98 -9.07 2.87
N SER A 72 6.34 -9.64 1.72
CA SER A 72 5.87 -10.95 1.28
C SER A 72 6.34 -12.06 2.23
N VAL A 73 7.62 -12.07 2.59
CA VAL A 73 8.18 -13.06 3.52
C VAL A 73 7.52 -12.97 4.89
N VAL A 74 7.31 -11.75 5.41
CA VAL A 74 6.63 -11.56 6.70
C VAL A 74 5.19 -12.07 6.65
N SER A 75 4.45 -11.80 5.59
CA SER A 75 3.08 -12.30 5.42
C SER A 75 3.03 -13.83 5.36
N LEU A 76 3.99 -14.45 4.68
CA LEU A 76 4.10 -15.92 4.64
C LEU A 76 4.41 -16.49 6.02
N LEU A 77 5.36 -15.90 6.75
CA LEU A 77 5.68 -16.33 8.11
C LEU A 77 4.47 -16.27 9.03
N VAL A 78 3.70 -15.18 8.97
CA VAL A 78 2.48 -15.02 9.76
C VAL A 78 1.44 -16.07 9.37
N ALA A 79 1.29 -16.40 8.08
CA ALA A 79 0.38 -17.46 7.63
C ALA A 79 0.80 -18.84 8.20
N VAL A 80 2.10 -19.15 8.19
CA VAL A 80 2.64 -20.39 8.76
C VAL A 80 2.43 -20.43 10.28
N LEU A 81 2.63 -19.32 10.99
CA LEU A 81 2.39 -19.23 12.43
C LEU A 81 0.89 -19.43 12.75
N GLY A 82 -0.01 -18.86 11.95
CA GLY A 82 -1.45 -19.09 12.10
C GLY A 82 -1.83 -20.57 11.89
N ALA A 83 -1.28 -21.20 10.87
CA ALA A 83 -1.45 -22.64 10.64
C ALA A 83 -0.90 -23.47 11.82
N TRP A 84 0.26 -23.07 12.36
CA TRP A 84 0.83 -23.71 13.55
C TRP A 84 -0.11 -23.65 14.76
N VAL A 85 -0.70 -22.48 15.04
CA VAL A 85 -1.68 -22.33 16.14
C VAL A 85 -2.83 -23.33 15.98
N ALA A 86 -3.40 -23.46 14.79
CA ALA A 86 -4.48 -24.39 14.53
C ALA A 86 -4.04 -25.87 14.71
N LEU A 87 -2.81 -26.21 14.29
CA LEU A 87 -2.27 -27.57 14.39
C LEU A 87 -1.74 -27.90 15.79
N SER A 88 -1.35 -26.90 16.57
CA SER A 88 -0.84 -27.10 17.93
C SER A 88 -1.81 -27.84 18.84
N VAL A 89 -3.10 -27.68 18.60
CA VAL A 89 -4.18 -28.41 19.30
C VAL A 89 -4.02 -29.92 19.19
N LEU A 90 -3.61 -30.42 18.02
CA LEU A 90 -3.36 -31.84 17.78
C LEU A 90 -2.08 -32.31 18.49
N VAL A 91 -1.05 -31.49 18.49
CA VAL A 91 0.24 -31.79 19.12
C VAL A 91 0.09 -31.88 20.64
N PHE A 92 -0.63 -30.94 21.23
CA PHE A 92 -0.85 -30.90 22.68
C PHE A 92 -2.08 -31.68 23.14
N GLN A 93 -2.78 -32.35 22.22
CA GLN A 93 -3.99 -33.14 22.48
C GLN A 93 -5.04 -32.39 23.32
N SER A 94 -5.18 -31.12 23.04
CA SER A 94 -6.08 -30.22 23.78
C SER A 94 -7.49 -30.34 23.27
N GLY A 95 -8.46 -30.11 24.15
CA GLY A 95 -9.88 -30.16 23.83
C GLY A 95 -10.65 -28.96 24.41
N GLY A 96 -11.97 -28.94 24.16
CA GLY A 96 -12.86 -27.92 24.70
C GLY A 96 -12.66 -26.51 24.08
N ALA A 97 -13.00 -25.49 24.85
CA ALA A 97 -12.97 -24.10 24.40
C ALA A 97 -11.59 -23.61 23.95
N PRO A 98 -10.47 -23.95 24.65
CA PRO A 98 -9.12 -23.57 24.18
C PRO A 98 -8.81 -24.09 22.78
N ALA A 99 -9.10 -25.38 22.53
CA ALA A 99 -8.84 -25.99 21.23
C ALA A 99 -9.67 -25.36 20.11
N SER A 100 -10.96 -25.15 20.35
CA SER A 100 -11.85 -24.52 19.35
C SER A 100 -11.41 -23.08 19.04
N ASN A 101 -10.98 -22.31 20.04
CA ASN A 101 -10.45 -20.96 19.87
C ASN A 101 -9.19 -20.98 19.00
N ASP A 102 -8.21 -21.82 19.31
CA ASP A 102 -6.93 -21.85 18.60
C ASP A 102 -7.09 -22.33 17.16
N VAL A 103 -7.98 -23.31 16.91
CA VAL A 103 -8.30 -23.73 15.54
C VAL A 103 -8.97 -22.61 14.75
N LEU A 104 -10.00 -21.96 15.30
CA LEU A 104 -10.72 -20.91 14.57
C LEU A 104 -9.85 -19.68 14.33
N VAL A 105 -9.19 -19.19 15.37
CA VAL A 105 -8.34 -17.99 15.25
C VAL A 105 -7.10 -18.29 14.43
N GLY A 106 -6.46 -19.44 14.62
CA GLY A 106 -5.30 -19.85 13.83
C GLY A 106 -5.62 -19.97 12.34
N LEU A 107 -6.76 -20.58 11.97
CA LEU A 107 -7.21 -20.62 10.58
C LEU A 107 -7.54 -19.23 10.04
N ALA A 108 -8.19 -18.37 10.81
CA ALA A 108 -8.49 -17.01 10.39
C ALA A 108 -7.20 -16.22 10.11
N VAL A 109 -6.19 -16.34 10.96
CA VAL A 109 -4.86 -15.74 10.77
C VAL A 109 -4.18 -16.31 9.53
N ALA A 110 -4.16 -17.63 9.36
CA ALA A 110 -3.52 -18.29 8.22
C ALA A 110 -4.14 -17.85 6.89
N LEU A 111 -5.47 -17.81 6.81
CA LEU A 111 -6.19 -17.39 5.61
C LEU A 111 -5.99 -15.90 5.31
N ALA A 112 -6.10 -15.04 6.32
CA ALA A 112 -5.93 -13.59 6.15
C ALA A 112 -4.50 -13.22 5.75
N ALA A 113 -3.49 -13.79 6.42
CA ALA A 113 -2.09 -13.57 6.09
C ALA A 113 -1.70 -14.22 4.75
N GLY A 114 -2.22 -15.41 4.46
CA GLY A 114 -2.08 -16.09 3.16
C GLY A 114 -2.68 -15.28 2.02
N TYR A 115 -3.84 -14.68 2.22
CA TYR A 115 -4.44 -13.77 1.25
C TYR A 115 -3.58 -12.51 1.01
N ASN A 116 -3.02 -11.92 2.08
CA ASN A 116 -2.09 -10.80 1.94
C ASN A 116 -0.82 -11.22 1.19
N TYR A 117 -0.27 -12.40 1.47
CA TYR A 117 0.85 -12.97 0.73
C TYR A 117 0.53 -13.10 -0.76
N TYR A 118 -0.64 -13.70 -1.09
CA TYR A 118 -1.11 -13.82 -2.46
C TYR A 118 -1.23 -12.46 -3.16
N ARG A 119 -1.78 -11.45 -2.50
CA ARG A 119 -1.86 -10.09 -3.06
C ARG A 119 -0.49 -9.52 -3.42
N VAL A 120 0.45 -9.58 -2.48
CA VAL A 120 1.80 -9.02 -2.66
C VAL A 120 2.55 -9.74 -3.79
N THR A 121 2.39 -11.05 -3.91
CA THR A 121 3.03 -11.84 -4.99
C THR A 121 2.42 -11.59 -6.37
N ASN A 122 1.17 -11.09 -6.44
CA ASN A 122 0.48 -10.74 -7.68
C ASN A 122 0.44 -9.23 -7.94
N ASP A 123 1.43 -8.48 -7.50
CA ASP A 123 1.57 -7.03 -7.72
C ASP A 123 0.43 -6.17 -7.12
N ILE A 124 -0.38 -6.75 -6.24
CA ILE A 124 -1.45 -6.03 -5.54
C ILE A 124 -0.89 -5.50 -4.21
N PRO A 125 -1.02 -4.20 -3.91
CA PRO A 125 -0.50 -3.64 -2.67
C PRO A 125 -1.11 -4.32 -1.44
N LEU A 126 -0.30 -4.50 -0.38
CA LEU A 126 -0.73 -5.07 0.89
C LEU A 126 -1.94 -4.31 1.45
N SER A 127 -2.92 -5.05 1.98
CA SER A 127 -4.07 -4.44 2.66
C SER A 127 -3.74 -4.12 4.12
N PRO A 128 -3.62 -2.84 4.51
CA PRO A 128 -3.36 -2.49 5.91
C PRO A 128 -4.52 -2.87 6.83
N ALA A 129 -5.75 -2.94 6.32
CA ALA A 129 -6.90 -3.39 7.09
C ALA A 129 -6.77 -4.86 7.49
N ILE A 130 -6.38 -5.73 6.53
CA ILE A 130 -6.17 -7.15 6.81
C ILE A 130 -4.97 -7.35 7.75
N ALA A 131 -3.87 -6.62 7.53
CA ALA A 131 -2.71 -6.70 8.43
C ALA A 131 -3.06 -6.25 9.86
N SER A 132 -3.85 -5.19 10.01
CA SER A 132 -4.35 -4.74 11.32
C SER A 132 -5.28 -5.76 11.97
N LEU A 133 -6.17 -6.40 11.20
CA LEU A 133 -7.03 -7.48 11.70
C LEU A 133 -6.18 -8.65 12.22
N VAL A 134 -5.18 -9.08 11.46
CA VAL A 134 -4.27 -10.17 11.86
C VAL A 134 -3.50 -9.81 13.13
N ALA A 135 -3.04 -8.55 13.26
CA ALA A 135 -2.39 -8.09 14.49
C ALA A 135 -3.33 -8.15 15.70
N LEU A 136 -4.60 -7.76 15.54
CA LEU A 136 -5.62 -7.88 16.59
C LEU A 136 -5.91 -9.33 16.96
N LEU A 137 -5.97 -10.24 15.98
CA LEU A 137 -6.12 -11.68 16.24
C LEU A 137 -4.90 -12.25 17.00
N GLY A 138 -3.69 -11.77 16.71
CA GLY A 138 -2.50 -12.12 17.47
C GLY A 138 -2.59 -11.66 18.94
N ILE A 139 -3.07 -10.43 19.18
CA ILE A 139 -3.32 -9.93 20.55
C ILE A 139 -4.41 -10.77 21.22
N TRP A 140 -5.46 -11.12 20.48
CA TRP A 140 -6.52 -12.00 21.00
C TRP A 140 -5.99 -13.36 21.45
N LEU A 141 -5.06 -13.98 20.68
CA LEU A 141 -4.42 -15.24 21.08
C LEU A 141 -3.69 -15.13 22.44
N ILE A 142 -3.00 -14.01 22.67
CA ILE A 142 -2.31 -13.75 23.93
C ILE A 142 -3.32 -13.68 25.10
N VAL A 143 -4.39 -12.93 24.89
CA VAL A 143 -5.44 -12.73 25.90
C VAL A 143 -6.22 -14.03 26.16
N SER A 144 -6.58 -14.75 25.07
CA SER A 144 -7.35 -15.98 25.16
C SER A 144 -6.58 -17.11 25.85
N ALA A 145 -5.24 -17.17 25.72
CA ALA A 145 -4.42 -18.15 26.43
C ALA A 145 -4.63 -18.08 27.95
N ALA A 146 -4.71 -16.85 28.49
CA ALA A 146 -5.00 -16.65 29.91
C ALA A 146 -6.48 -16.84 30.27
N LEU A 147 -7.39 -16.27 29.45
CA LEU A 147 -8.84 -16.30 29.71
C LEU A 147 -9.44 -17.71 29.66
N LEU A 148 -8.94 -18.55 28.74
CA LEU A 148 -9.46 -19.91 28.56
C LEU A 148 -8.75 -20.94 29.47
N GLY A 149 -7.91 -20.47 30.40
CA GLY A 149 -7.22 -21.32 31.36
C GLY A 149 -6.29 -22.34 30.70
N MET A 150 -5.65 -21.99 29.60
CA MET A 150 -4.67 -22.85 28.96
C MET A 150 -3.51 -23.10 29.91
N THR A 151 -2.94 -24.31 29.89
CA THR A 151 -1.81 -24.70 30.75
C THR A 151 -0.74 -25.44 29.96
N GLY A 152 0.44 -25.56 30.56
CA GLY A 152 1.53 -26.34 29.99
C GLY A 152 2.04 -25.83 28.63
N GLY A 153 2.31 -26.77 27.73
CA GLY A 153 2.91 -26.47 26.42
C GLY A 153 1.98 -25.68 25.50
N LEU A 154 0.68 -25.91 25.54
CA LEU A 154 -0.30 -25.18 24.74
C LEU A 154 -0.31 -23.68 25.12
N PHE A 155 -0.32 -23.35 26.39
CA PHE A 155 -0.26 -21.96 26.87
C PHE A 155 0.93 -21.20 26.28
N TRP A 156 2.13 -21.76 26.45
CA TRP A 156 3.34 -21.12 25.95
C TRP A 156 3.39 -21.05 24.43
N SER A 157 2.93 -22.10 23.74
CA SER A 157 2.86 -22.12 22.28
C SER A 157 1.94 -21.01 21.76
N THR A 158 0.71 -20.90 22.28
CA THR A 158 -0.28 -19.90 21.85
C THR A 158 0.18 -18.49 22.22
N LEU A 159 0.75 -18.29 23.42
CA LEU A 159 1.25 -16.98 23.87
C LEU A 159 2.39 -16.48 23.01
N VAL A 160 3.44 -17.28 22.81
CA VAL A 160 4.63 -16.90 22.02
C VAL A 160 4.24 -16.68 20.55
N THR A 161 3.45 -17.59 19.99
CA THR A 161 3.02 -17.48 18.60
C THR A 161 2.08 -16.26 18.40
N GLY A 162 1.18 -16.00 19.33
CA GLY A 162 0.32 -14.82 19.33
C GLY A 162 1.14 -13.52 19.37
N LEU A 163 2.19 -13.47 20.19
CA LEU A 163 3.09 -12.32 20.26
C LEU A 163 3.83 -12.08 18.94
N LEU A 164 4.32 -13.16 18.32
CA LEU A 164 5.00 -13.08 17.02
C LEU A 164 4.03 -12.61 15.91
N ILE A 165 2.82 -13.16 15.87
CA ILE A 165 1.78 -12.75 14.92
C ILE A 165 1.43 -11.28 15.11
N ALA A 166 1.17 -10.83 16.35
CA ALA A 166 0.84 -9.43 16.66
C ALA A 166 1.97 -8.48 16.25
N GLY A 167 3.22 -8.82 16.57
CA GLY A 167 4.39 -8.00 16.24
C GLY A 167 4.64 -7.90 14.74
N LEU A 168 4.68 -9.04 14.03
CA LEU A 168 4.94 -9.09 12.60
C LEU A 168 3.81 -8.46 11.78
N ALA A 169 2.55 -8.77 12.11
CA ALA A 169 1.41 -8.20 11.41
C ALA A 169 1.23 -6.70 11.75
N GLY A 170 1.52 -6.29 12.98
CA GLY A 170 1.55 -4.88 13.39
C GLY A 170 2.60 -4.09 12.62
N TYR A 171 3.79 -4.63 12.46
CA TYR A 171 4.85 -4.04 11.64
C TYR A 171 4.40 -3.87 10.18
N ASN A 172 3.84 -4.92 9.56
CA ASN A 172 3.29 -4.83 8.20
C ASN A 172 2.17 -3.79 8.07
N ALA A 173 1.29 -3.68 9.07
CA ALA A 173 0.22 -2.70 9.08
C ALA A 173 0.76 -1.27 9.16
N TYR A 174 1.81 -1.05 9.93
CA TYR A 174 2.48 0.24 10.06
C TYR A 174 3.12 0.67 8.73
N GLU A 175 3.94 -0.19 8.12
CA GLU A 175 4.57 0.09 6.82
C GLU A 175 3.56 0.36 5.70
N ALA A 176 2.45 -0.40 5.68
CA ALA A 176 1.42 -0.22 4.67
C ALA A 176 0.65 1.11 4.82
N ARG A 177 0.56 1.66 6.03
CA ARG A 177 -0.04 2.99 6.27
C ARG A 177 0.89 4.11 5.83
N GLU A 178 2.17 4.02 6.17
CA GLU A 178 3.17 5.01 5.81
C GLU A 178 3.29 5.17 4.28
N ALA A 179 3.29 4.06 3.54
CA ALA A 179 3.31 4.08 2.08
C ALA A 179 2.10 4.81 1.45
N ARG A 180 0.94 4.80 2.11
CA ARG A 180 -0.26 5.53 1.64
C ARG A 180 -0.20 7.02 1.90
N THR A 181 0.32 7.45 3.04
CA THR A 181 0.42 8.89 3.36
C THR A 181 1.33 9.62 2.38
N VAL A 182 2.47 9.01 2.04
CA VAL A 182 3.42 9.58 1.06
C VAL A 182 2.77 9.71 -0.34
N ALA A 183 2.00 8.70 -0.77
CA ALA A 183 1.32 8.73 -2.07
C ALA A 183 0.22 9.80 -2.15
N THR A 184 -0.41 10.14 -1.03
CA THR A 184 -1.48 11.16 -0.99
C THR A 184 -0.91 12.58 -0.98
N ASP A 185 0.26 12.77 -0.34
CA ASP A 185 0.90 14.08 -0.22
C ASP A 185 1.51 14.54 -1.56
N SER A 186 2.01 13.60 -2.36
CA SER A 186 2.55 13.89 -3.71
C SER A 186 1.46 14.20 -4.75
N GLY A 187 0.19 13.88 -4.48
CA GLY A 187 -0.94 14.14 -5.39
C GLY A 187 -1.65 15.48 -5.19
N THR A 188 -1.32 16.25 -4.15
CA THR A 188 -2.03 17.50 -3.81
C THR A 188 -1.25 18.77 -4.23
N GLY A 189 -0.13 18.61 -4.91
CA GLY A 189 0.68 19.72 -5.45
C GLY A 189 0.17 20.20 -6.82
N ILE A 190 -1.02 20.86 -6.86
CA ILE A 190 -1.49 21.71 -7.96
C ILE A 190 -1.63 23.12 -7.42
#